data_326aea6b16cd0d31738a5779aaa5c9dc
#
_entry.id   326aea6b16cd0d31738a5779aaa5c9dc
#
_cell.length_a   1.000
_cell.length_b   1.000
_cell.length_c   1.000
_cell.angle_alpha   90.00
_cell.angle_beta   90.00
_cell.angle_gamma   90.00
#
_symmetry.space_group_name_H-M   'P 1'
#
loop_
_entity.id
_entity.type
_entity.pdbx_description
1 polymer ?
#
loop_
_entity_poly.entity_id
_entity_poly.type
_entity_poly.pdbx_seq_one_letter_code
_entity_poly.pdbx_strand_id
1 'polypeptide(L)' 'MKETQTEKVARYLFENGNTDNKTIADDLNIISHNVRRITGQETLKENFVRVSKGVYNLSESKRKEYQELIKEVG' A
#
# COMPACT_ATOMS: atom_id res chain seq x y z
N MET A 1 17.62 7.43 3.59
CA MET A 1 17.19 6.06 3.91
C MET A 1 16.37 5.49 2.78
N LYS A 2 16.65 4.24 2.44
CA LYS A 2 15.89 3.59 1.38
C LYS A 2 14.51 3.15 1.87
N GLU A 3 13.51 3.41 1.07
CA GLU A 3 12.16 2.93 1.30
C GLU A 3 12.11 1.40 1.20
N THR A 4 11.40 0.74 2.12
CA THR A 4 11.17 -0.70 2.01
C THR A 4 10.11 -0.96 0.93
N GLN A 5 10.02 -2.21 0.47
CA GLN A 5 8.98 -2.56 -0.50
C GLN A 5 7.58 -2.32 0.09
N THR A 6 7.41 -2.62 1.38
CA THR A 6 6.14 -2.37 2.07
C THR A 6 5.76 -0.89 2.03
N GLU A 7 6.73 -0.01 2.28
CA GLU A 7 6.49 1.43 2.23
C GLU A 7 6.15 1.91 0.82
N LYS A 8 6.81 1.35 -0.20
CA LYS A 8 6.51 1.66 -1.60
C LYS A 8 5.08 1.29 -1.96
N VAL A 9 4.63 0.11 -1.53
CA VAL A 9 3.26 -0.35 -1.79
C VAL A 9 2.27 0.54 -1.05
N ALA A 10 2.55 0.87 0.21
CA ALA A 10 1.68 1.73 1.01
C ALA A 10 1.52 3.11 0.37
N ARG A 11 2.63 3.71 -0.05
CA ARG A 11 2.59 5.02 -0.71
C ARG A 11 1.84 4.95 -2.03
N TYR A 12 2.04 3.89 -2.80
CA TYR A 12 1.33 3.68 -4.04
C TYR A 12 -0.19 3.64 -3.81
N LEU A 13 -0.63 2.91 -2.80
CA LEU A 13 -2.04 2.82 -2.45
C LEU A 13 -2.58 4.16 -1.96
N PHE A 14 -1.77 4.92 -1.24
CA PHE A 14 -2.17 6.26 -0.81
C PHE A 14 -2.44 7.19 -2.00
N GLU A 15 -1.58 7.12 -3.01
CA GLU A 15 -1.69 7.99 -4.18
C GLU A 15 -2.77 7.53 -5.16
N ASN A 16 -2.97 6.23 -5.30
CA ASN A 16 -3.82 5.66 -6.35
C ASN A 16 -5.15 5.07 -5.85
N GLY A 17 -5.25 4.77 -4.57
CA GLY A 17 -6.45 4.15 -4.00
C GLY A 17 -6.53 2.67 -4.31
N ASN A 18 -7.74 2.17 -4.52
CA ASN A 18 -7.98 0.74 -4.77
C ASN A 18 -7.18 0.25 -5.97
N THR A 19 -6.32 -0.73 -5.75
CA THR A 19 -5.46 -1.26 -6.81
C THR A 19 -5.26 -2.76 -6.57
N ASP A 20 -5.22 -3.53 -7.64
CA ASP A 20 -4.96 -4.96 -7.57
C ASP A 20 -3.46 -5.25 -7.48
N ASN A 21 -3.12 -6.43 -6.96
CA ASN A 21 -1.73 -6.83 -6.74
C ASN A 21 -0.90 -6.78 -8.03
N LYS A 22 -1.47 -7.20 -9.14
CA LYS A 22 -0.76 -7.21 -10.41
C LYS A 22 -0.36 -5.82 -10.85
N THR A 23 -1.26 -4.87 -10.76
CA THR A 23 -0.99 -3.47 -11.13
C THR A 23 0.07 -2.86 -10.23
N ILE A 24 -0.01 -3.13 -8.92
CA ILE A 24 0.99 -2.66 -7.97
C ILE A 24 2.37 -3.21 -8.34
N ALA A 25 2.44 -4.52 -8.60
CA ALA A 25 3.69 -5.19 -8.96
C ALA A 25 4.29 -4.59 -10.23
N ASP A 26 3.46 -4.40 -11.25
CA ASP A 26 3.92 -3.85 -12.53
C ASP A 26 4.42 -2.42 -12.40
N ASP A 27 3.65 -1.57 -11.72
CA ASP A 27 3.98 -0.15 -11.60
C ASP A 27 5.20 0.10 -10.72
N LEU A 28 5.36 -0.69 -9.66
CA LEU A 28 6.50 -0.54 -8.75
C LEU A 28 7.69 -1.42 -9.12
N ASN A 29 7.53 -2.23 -10.16
CA ASN A 29 8.57 -3.17 -10.60
C ASN A 29 9.01 -4.10 -9.47
N ILE A 30 8.03 -4.65 -8.76
CA ILE A 30 8.22 -5.61 -7.67
C ILE A 30 7.64 -6.94 -8.11
N ILE A 31 8.28 -8.04 -7.73
CA ILE A 31 7.79 -9.38 -8.04
C ILE A 31 6.38 -9.56 -7.43
N SER A 32 5.42 -10.01 -8.23
CA SER A 32 4.03 -10.14 -7.80
C SER A 32 3.86 -11.00 -6.55
N HIS A 33 4.68 -12.03 -6.39
CA HIS A 33 4.67 -12.86 -5.18
C HIS A 33 4.95 -12.03 -3.93
N ASN A 34 5.92 -11.11 -4.01
CA ASN A 34 6.26 -10.23 -2.90
C ASN A 34 5.13 -9.24 -2.61
N VAL A 35 4.48 -8.73 -3.65
CA VAL A 35 3.33 -7.82 -3.46
C VAL A 35 2.20 -8.54 -2.74
N ARG A 36 1.88 -9.77 -3.15
CA ARG A 36 0.86 -10.57 -2.49
C ARG A 36 1.16 -10.80 -1.02
N ARG A 37 2.41 -11.11 -0.71
CA ARG A 37 2.84 -11.29 0.67
C ARG A 37 2.69 -10.01 1.48
N ILE A 38 3.12 -8.88 0.91
CA ILE A 38 3.03 -7.58 1.56
C ILE A 38 1.58 -7.19 1.82
N THR A 39 0.72 -7.27 0.80
CA THR A 39 -0.69 -6.88 0.96
C THR A 39 -1.40 -7.79 1.96
N GLY A 40 -1.09 -9.10 1.94
CA GLY A 40 -1.66 -10.04 2.90
C GLY A 40 -1.24 -9.72 4.34
N GLN A 41 0.05 -9.52 4.57
CA GLN A 41 0.59 -9.23 5.90
C GLN A 41 0.06 -7.89 6.43
N GLU A 42 0.05 -6.86 5.60
CA GLU A 42 -0.39 -5.54 6.02
C GLU A 42 -1.90 -5.49 6.27
N THR A 43 -2.66 -6.33 5.58
CA THR A 43 -4.10 -6.47 5.85
C THR A 43 -4.32 -7.09 7.23
N LEU A 44 -3.52 -8.09 7.60
CA LEU A 44 -3.59 -8.70 8.93
C LEU A 44 -3.21 -7.70 10.03
N LYS A 45 -2.32 -6.77 9.74
CA LYS A 45 -1.92 -5.72 10.68
C LYS A 45 -2.88 -4.54 10.68
N GLU A 46 -3.92 -4.59 9.89
CA GLU A 46 -4.92 -3.53 9.75
C GLU A 46 -4.37 -2.23 9.15
N ASN A 47 -3.23 -2.30 8.48
CA ASN A 47 -2.68 -1.17 7.74
C ASN A 47 -3.28 -1.05 6.34
N PHE A 48 -3.69 -2.18 5.76
CA PHE A 48 -4.36 -2.23 4.47
C PHE A 48 -5.73 -2.86 4.64
N VAL A 49 -6.62 -2.62 3.67
CA VAL A 49 -7.94 -3.27 3.63
C VAL A 49 -8.09 -3.96 2.29
N ARG A 50 -8.71 -5.12 2.30
CA ARG A 50 -9.05 -5.84 1.09
C ARG A 50 -10.42 -5.37 0.61
N VAL A 51 -10.42 -4.71 -0.54
CA VAL A 51 -11.66 -4.13 -1.10
C VAL A 51 -12.45 -5.20 -1.86
N SER A 52 -11.75 -6.02 -2.63
CA SER A 52 -12.33 -7.14 -3.34
C SER A 52 -11.23 -8.16 -3.60
N LYS A 53 -11.54 -9.24 -4.31
CA LYS A 53 -10.55 -10.29 -4.55
C LYS A 53 -9.33 -9.72 -5.27
N GLY A 54 -8.18 -9.77 -4.59
CA GLY A 54 -6.92 -9.28 -5.13
C GLY A 54 -6.76 -7.77 -5.18
N VAL A 55 -7.76 -7.01 -4.73
CA VAL A 55 -7.73 -5.54 -4.74
C VAL A 55 -7.61 -5.00 -3.33
N TYR A 56 -6.66 -4.10 -3.11
CA TYR A 56 -6.32 -3.57 -1.79
C TYR A 56 -6.25 -2.06 -1.80
N ASN A 57 -6.33 -1.47 -0.61
CA ASN A 57 -6.18 -0.04 -0.39
C ASN A 57 -5.62 0.16 1.01
N LEU A 58 -5.19 1.37 1.33
CA LEU A 58 -4.82 1.69 2.71
C LEU A 58 -6.06 1.71 3.59
N SER A 59 -5.90 1.31 4.86
CA SER A 59 -6.95 1.51 5.86
C SER A 59 -7.10 3.01 6.12
N GLU A 60 -8.22 3.41 6.68
CA GLU A 60 -8.47 4.82 7.00
C GLU A 60 -7.42 5.38 7.97
N SER A 61 -7.07 4.61 8.98
CA SER A 61 -6.06 5.01 9.96
C SER A 61 -4.72 5.29 9.30
N LYS A 62 -4.30 4.39 8.40
CA LYS A 62 -3.02 4.53 7.72
C LYS A 62 -3.04 5.71 6.76
N ARG A 63 -4.17 5.91 6.09
CA ARG A 63 -4.33 7.05 5.18
C ARG A 63 -4.23 8.37 5.92
N LYS A 64 -4.81 8.46 7.11
CA LYS A 64 -4.72 9.66 7.95
C LYS A 64 -3.30 9.95 8.37
N GLU A 65 -2.54 8.91 8.74
CA GLU A 65 -1.13 9.07 9.08
C GLU A 65 -0.33 9.69 7.94
N TYR A 66 -0.56 9.21 6.73
CA TYR A 66 0.13 9.72 5.55
C TYR A 66 -0.28 11.17 5.25
N GLN A 67 -1.57 11.49 5.40
CA GLN A 67 -2.06 12.85 5.19
C GLN A 67 -1.43 13.83 6.17
N GLU A 68 -1.28 13.43 7.42
CA GLU A 68 -0.66 14.29 8.44
C GLU A 68 0.82 14.50 8.17
N LEU A 69 1.53 13.46 7.72
CA LEU A 69 2.94 13.58 7.36
C LEU A 69 3.13 14.57 6.21
N ILE A 70 2.25 14.53 5.22
CA ILE A 70 2.30 15.45 4.09
C ILE A 70 2.06 16.89 4.55
N LYS A 71 1.11 17.10 5.46
CA LYS A 71 0.82 18.43 6.01
C LYS A 71 2.01 19.00 6.76
N GLU A 72 2.72 18.17 7.52
CA GLU A 72 3.88 18.62 8.29
C GLU A 72 5.05 19.01 7.39
N VAL A 73 5.21 18.33 6.28
CA VAL A 73 6.31 18.58 5.35
C VAL A 73 5.97 19.68 4.35
N GLY A 74 4.70 19.79 4.03
CA GLY A 74 4.24 20.77 3.07
C GLY A 74 3.81 22.04 3.74
#